data_4afc6852419823d695d33941325bdeaa
#
_entry.id   4afc6852419823d695d33941325bdeaa
#
_cell.length_a   1.000
_cell.length_b   1.000
_cell.length_c   1.000
_cell.angle_alpha   90.00
_cell.angle_beta   90.00
_cell.angle_gamma   90.00
#
_symmetry.space_group_name_H-M   'P 1'
#
loop_
_entity.id
_entity.type
_entity.pdbx_description
1 polymer ?
#
loop_
_entity_poly.entity_id
_entity_poly.type
_entity_poly.pdbx_seq_one_letter_code
_entity_poly.pdbx_strand_id
1 'polypeptide(L)'
;MSVLIKIHPDNPAERLVKQAVEILQKGGVIIYPTDTVYGMGCDITKPKAVERVAQLKGIKVEKSNFSFICESLSHLSDYTKPIDNSIFKMMKRNLPGPFTFILEANNNVPKILKQNRKTVGIRVPNNKIITEIVRMLGNPILTTSLRIDD
;
A
#
# COMPACT_ATOMS: atom_id res chain seq x y z
N MET A 1 19.60 -9.99 -3.45
CA MET A 1 20.22 -9.83 -2.13
C MET A 1 19.35 -8.93 -1.25
N SER A 2 19.07 -9.37 -0.05
CA SER A 2 18.22 -8.59 0.87
C SER A 2 19.06 -7.58 1.64
N VAL A 3 18.46 -6.41 1.90
CA VAL A 3 19.07 -5.34 2.67
C VAL A 3 18.18 -5.03 3.87
N LEU A 4 18.77 -4.90 5.04
CA LEU A 4 18.06 -4.45 6.24
C LEU A 4 18.34 -2.97 6.46
N ILE A 5 17.29 -2.17 6.49
CA ILE A 5 17.40 -0.72 6.73
C ILE A 5 16.74 -0.42 8.08
N LYS A 6 17.52 0.11 9.02
CA LYS A 6 17.00 0.51 10.33
C LYS A 6 16.56 1.96 10.28
N ILE A 7 15.28 2.21 10.49
CA ILE A 7 14.69 3.55 10.43
C ILE A 7 14.05 3.87 11.79
N HIS A 8 14.34 5.06 12.31
CA HIS A 8 13.75 5.51 13.57
C HIS A 8 12.23 5.71 13.40
N PRO A 9 11.38 5.09 14.24
CA PRO A 9 9.92 5.11 14.03
C PRO A 9 9.28 6.49 14.21
N ASP A 10 9.85 7.36 15.05
CA ASP A 10 9.30 8.69 15.30
C ASP A 10 9.93 9.77 14.44
N ASN A 11 11.14 9.53 13.94
CA ASN A 11 11.90 10.47 13.11
C ASN A 11 12.57 9.73 11.96
N PRO A 12 11.81 9.28 10.96
CA PRO A 12 12.40 8.57 9.81
C PRO A 12 13.40 9.48 9.07
N ALA A 13 14.66 9.06 9.01
CA ALA A 13 15.67 9.82 8.30
C ALA A 13 15.41 9.77 6.79
N GLU A 14 15.37 10.93 6.15
CA GLU A 14 15.03 11.05 4.73
C GLU A 14 15.93 10.19 3.85
N ARG A 15 17.22 10.13 4.10
CA ARG A 15 18.15 9.33 3.31
C ARG A 15 17.85 7.83 3.36
N LEU A 16 17.34 7.34 4.51
CA LEU A 16 16.99 5.92 4.69
C LEU A 16 15.66 5.60 4.02
N VAL A 17 14.69 6.49 4.16
CA VAL A 17 13.41 6.39 3.45
C VAL A 17 13.65 6.36 1.95
N LYS A 18 14.54 7.22 1.46
CA LYS A 18 14.90 7.29 0.04
C LYS A 18 15.48 5.97 -0.47
N GLN A 19 16.28 5.27 0.34
CA GLN A 19 16.79 3.94 -0.04
C GLN A 19 15.65 2.96 -0.30
N ALA A 20 14.64 2.94 0.56
CA ALA A 20 13.46 2.09 0.36
C ALA A 20 12.69 2.48 -0.90
N VAL A 21 12.50 3.77 -1.11
CA VAL A 21 11.83 4.31 -2.31
C VAL A 21 12.55 3.89 -3.59
N GLU A 22 13.88 3.95 -3.61
CA GLU A 22 14.67 3.54 -4.77
C GLU A 22 14.50 2.05 -5.08
N ILE A 23 14.41 1.21 -4.05
CA ILE A 23 14.13 -0.22 -4.22
C ILE A 23 12.75 -0.41 -4.88
N LEU A 24 11.74 0.30 -4.40
CA LEU A 24 10.39 0.24 -4.96
C LEU A 24 10.36 0.72 -6.41
N GLN A 25 11.03 1.82 -6.71
CA GLN A 25 11.09 2.39 -8.06
C GLN A 25 11.73 1.44 -9.07
N LYS A 26 12.64 0.60 -8.62
CA LYS A 26 13.29 -0.43 -9.45
C LYS A 26 12.46 -1.71 -9.56
N GLY A 27 11.26 -1.73 -9.00
CA GLY A 27 10.39 -2.92 -9.04
C GLY A 27 10.68 -3.91 -7.94
N GLY A 28 11.34 -3.49 -6.86
CA GLY A 28 11.62 -4.35 -5.72
C GLY A 28 10.41 -4.50 -4.79
N VAL A 29 10.52 -5.46 -3.89
CA VAL A 29 9.53 -5.74 -2.85
C VAL A 29 10.14 -5.39 -1.51
N ILE A 30 9.39 -4.72 -0.63
CA ILE A 30 9.85 -4.37 0.71
C ILE A 30 8.94 -4.98 1.78
N ILE A 31 9.52 -5.16 2.96
CA ILE A 31 8.79 -5.52 4.18
C ILE A 31 8.91 -4.31 5.12
N TYR A 32 7.81 -3.90 5.70
CA TYR A 32 7.73 -2.64 6.44
C TYR A 32 6.77 -2.75 7.61
N PRO A 33 6.96 -1.91 8.65
CA PRO A 33 6.03 -1.86 9.78
C PRO A 33 4.76 -1.11 9.40
N THR A 34 3.66 -1.48 10.06
CA THR A 34 2.40 -0.74 10.01
C THR A 34 1.92 -0.52 11.44
N ASP A 35 0.69 -0.02 11.59
CA ASP A 35 0.05 0.10 12.90
C ASP A 35 -0.63 -1.21 13.35
N THR A 36 -0.49 -2.27 12.58
CA THR A 36 -0.98 -3.62 12.90
C THR A 36 0.16 -4.63 12.82
N VAL A 37 0.20 -5.44 11.78
CA VAL A 37 1.27 -6.41 11.53
C VAL A 37 2.22 -5.89 10.46
N TYR A 38 3.40 -6.47 10.37
CA TYR A 38 4.31 -6.16 9.26
C TYR A 38 3.62 -6.44 7.92
N GLY A 39 3.86 -5.57 6.96
CA GLY A 39 3.37 -5.72 5.61
C GLY A 39 4.49 -6.03 4.64
N MET A 40 4.11 -6.58 3.50
CA MET A 40 4.97 -6.80 2.34
C MET A 40 4.33 -6.13 1.15
N GLY A 41 5.11 -5.42 0.36
CA GLY A 41 4.50 -4.70 -0.75
C GLY A 41 5.46 -4.18 -1.79
N CYS A 42 4.87 -3.54 -2.79
CA CYS A 42 5.59 -2.99 -3.94
C CYS A 42 4.86 -1.78 -4.48
N ASP A 43 5.50 -1.08 -5.42
CA ASP A 43 4.87 0.01 -6.16
C ASP A 43 3.77 -0.56 -7.07
N ILE A 44 2.55 -0.05 -6.95
CA ILE A 44 1.41 -0.53 -7.77
C ILE A 44 1.61 -0.35 -9.27
N THR A 45 2.52 0.54 -9.68
CA THR A 45 2.81 0.82 -11.10
C THR A 45 3.80 -0.17 -11.72
N LYS A 46 4.29 -1.14 -10.94
CA LYS A 46 5.27 -2.13 -11.38
C LYS A 46 4.63 -3.51 -11.48
N PRO A 47 4.09 -3.91 -12.65
CA PRO A 47 3.37 -5.19 -12.79
C PRO A 47 4.18 -6.42 -12.37
N LYS A 48 5.47 -6.45 -12.71
CA LYS A 48 6.33 -7.58 -12.33
C LYS A 48 6.52 -7.66 -10.82
N ALA A 49 6.58 -6.52 -10.14
CA ALA A 49 6.67 -6.50 -8.68
C ALA A 49 5.36 -6.99 -8.04
N VAL A 50 4.21 -6.63 -8.60
CA VAL A 50 2.90 -7.14 -8.16
C VAL A 50 2.87 -8.67 -8.28
N GLU A 51 3.31 -9.22 -9.40
CA GLU A 51 3.41 -10.67 -9.62
C GLU A 51 4.34 -11.31 -8.60
N ARG A 52 5.46 -10.65 -8.29
CA ARG A 52 6.42 -11.15 -7.30
C ARG A 52 5.82 -11.21 -5.91
N VAL A 53 5.06 -10.20 -5.48
CA VAL A 53 4.35 -10.22 -4.20
C VAL A 53 3.36 -11.38 -4.16
N ALA A 54 2.60 -11.60 -5.23
CA ALA A 54 1.66 -12.71 -5.31
C ALA A 54 2.38 -14.07 -5.19
N GLN A 55 3.52 -14.23 -5.88
CA GLN A 55 4.33 -15.43 -5.78
C GLN A 55 4.82 -15.68 -4.36
N LEU A 56 5.33 -14.65 -3.71
CA LEU A 56 5.82 -14.74 -2.32
C LEU A 56 4.70 -15.10 -1.34
N LYS A 57 3.49 -14.64 -1.61
CA LYS A 57 2.32 -14.96 -0.81
C LYS A 57 1.70 -16.31 -1.17
N GLY A 58 2.07 -16.88 -2.31
CA GLY A 58 1.57 -18.17 -2.78
C GLY A 58 0.17 -18.12 -3.38
N ILE A 59 -0.22 -16.99 -3.94
CA ILE A 59 -1.55 -16.79 -4.53
C ILE A 59 -1.43 -16.21 -5.94
N LYS A 60 -2.49 -16.40 -6.74
CA LYS A 60 -2.60 -15.76 -8.06
C LYS A 60 -3.06 -14.31 -7.89
N VAL A 61 -2.55 -13.41 -8.72
CA VAL A 61 -2.92 -11.99 -8.68
C VAL A 61 -4.44 -11.81 -8.79
N GLU A 62 -5.10 -12.54 -9.70
CA GLU A 62 -6.54 -12.44 -9.93
C GLU A 62 -7.36 -12.85 -8.71
N LYS A 63 -6.80 -13.68 -7.82
CA LYS A 63 -7.47 -14.15 -6.62
C LYS A 63 -7.01 -13.43 -5.36
N SER A 64 -6.15 -12.42 -5.51
CA SER A 64 -5.58 -11.71 -4.38
C SER A 64 -6.58 -10.72 -3.77
N ASN A 65 -6.44 -10.51 -2.47
CA ASN A 65 -7.15 -9.49 -1.71
C ASN A 65 -6.21 -8.37 -1.31
N PHE A 66 -5.28 -8.01 -2.21
CA PHE A 66 -4.32 -6.96 -1.91
C PHE A 66 -5.01 -5.62 -1.71
N SER A 67 -4.49 -4.87 -0.75
CA SER A 67 -4.93 -3.51 -0.48
C SER A 67 -3.87 -2.53 -0.95
N PHE A 68 -4.25 -1.26 -1.04
CA PHE A 68 -3.32 -0.17 -1.33
C PHE A 68 -3.07 0.63 -0.06
N ILE A 69 -1.81 0.99 0.17
CA ILE A 69 -1.47 1.99 1.18
C ILE A 69 -1.33 3.33 0.48
N CYS A 70 -2.14 4.29 0.93
CA CYS A 70 -2.07 5.68 0.50
C CYS A 70 -1.56 6.53 1.66
N GLU A 71 -0.98 7.69 1.34
CA GLU A 71 -0.44 8.59 2.38
C GLU A 71 -1.53 9.39 3.08
N SER A 72 -2.68 9.59 2.42
CA SER A 72 -3.73 10.47 2.92
C SER A 72 -5.06 10.19 2.24
N LEU A 73 -6.13 10.77 2.75
CA LEU A 73 -7.45 10.71 2.10
C LEU A 73 -7.44 11.35 0.73
N SER A 74 -6.69 12.43 0.56
CA SER A 74 -6.54 13.11 -0.73
C SER A 74 -5.91 12.17 -1.77
N HIS A 75 -4.90 11.43 -1.35
CA HIS A 75 -4.19 10.48 -2.22
C HIS A 75 -5.10 9.31 -2.63
N LEU A 76 -5.87 8.76 -1.70
CA LEU A 76 -6.72 7.61 -2.00
C LEU A 76 -7.84 7.95 -2.98
N SER A 77 -8.34 9.18 -2.97
CA SER A 77 -9.42 9.61 -3.87
C SER A 77 -9.01 9.59 -5.35
N ASP A 78 -7.70 9.59 -5.63
CA ASP A 78 -7.20 9.47 -6.99
C ASP A 78 -7.45 8.07 -7.58
N TYR A 79 -7.74 7.07 -6.75
CA TYR A 79 -7.88 5.68 -7.16
C TYR A 79 -9.29 5.13 -6.98
N THR A 80 -10.22 5.95 -6.52
CA THR A 80 -11.61 5.55 -6.26
C THR A 80 -12.58 6.40 -7.05
N LYS A 81 -13.79 5.86 -7.26
CA LYS A 81 -14.91 6.66 -7.74
C LYS A 81 -15.31 7.64 -6.62
N PRO A 82 -16.12 8.67 -6.96
CA PRO A 82 -16.56 9.63 -5.94
C PRO A 82 -17.15 8.95 -4.71
N ILE A 83 -16.77 9.46 -3.55
CA ILE A 83 -17.14 8.89 -2.25
C ILE A 83 -18.24 9.75 -1.63
N ASP A 84 -19.31 9.13 -1.11
CA ASP A 84 -20.36 9.84 -0.39
C ASP A 84 -19.80 10.63 0.78
N ASN A 85 -20.36 11.81 1.04
CA ASN A 85 -19.91 12.67 2.14
C ASN A 85 -19.98 11.98 3.50
N SER A 86 -21.00 11.16 3.74
CA SER A 86 -21.13 10.44 5.01
C SER A 86 -20.01 9.43 5.21
N ILE A 87 -19.66 8.71 4.14
CA ILE A 87 -18.55 7.75 4.15
C ILE A 87 -17.22 8.49 4.30
N PHE A 88 -17.03 9.56 3.56
CA PHE A 88 -15.82 10.36 3.63
C PHE A 88 -15.58 10.92 5.04
N LYS A 89 -16.63 11.40 5.70
CA LYS A 89 -16.55 11.89 7.08
C LYS A 89 -16.15 10.77 8.05
N MET A 90 -16.71 9.59 7.87
CA MET A 90 -16.37 8.42 8.68
C MET A 90 -14.90 8.04 8.50
N MET A 91 -14.43 8.03 7.26
CA MET A 91 -13.03 7.75 6.95
C MET A 91 -12.10 8.79 7.58
N LYS A 92 -12.46 10.05 7.49
CA LYS A 92 -11.68 11.16 8.06
C LYS A 92 -11.52 11.05 9.57
N ARG A 93 -12.52 10.50 10.27
CA ARG A 93 -12.44 10.28 11.72
C ARG A 93 -11.55 9.10 12.11
N ASN A 94 -11.39 8.12 11.22
CA ASN A 94 -10.75 6.84 11.53
C ASN A 94 -9.39 6.65 10.84
N LEU A 95 -9.03 7.52 9.91
CA LEU A 95 -7.75 7.45 9.22
C LEU A 95 -6.91 8.71 9.55
N PRO A 96 -5.60 8.55 9.74
CA PRO A 96 -4.86 7.29 9.71
C PRO A 96 -5.26 6.36 10.86
N GLY A 97 -5.22 5.06 10.61
CA GLY A 97 -5.61 4.05 11.59
C GLY A 97 -5.65 2.64 11.02
N PRO A 98 -5.98 1.66 11.86
CA PRO A 98 -5.86 0.24 11.51
C PRO A 98 -7.07 -0.31 10.75
N PHE A 99 -7.62 0.48 9.83
CA PHE A 99 -8.80 0.10 9.06
C PHE A 99 -8.49 -0.04 7.59
N THR A 100 -9.14 -0.99 6.93
CA THR A 100 -9.15 -1.11 5.48
C THR A 100 -10.55 -0.75 4.99
N PHE A 101 -10.64 0.24 4.11
CA PHE A 101 -11.89 0.61 3.47
C PHE A 101 -11.95 0.01 2.08
N ILE A 102 -13.04 -0.69 1.77
CA ILE A 102 -13.26 -1.28 0.45
C ILE A 102 -14.16 -0.32 -0.33
N LEU A 103 -13.60 0.25 -1.38
CA LEU A 103 -14.24 1.31 -2.17
C LEU A 103 -14.27 0.92 -3.64
N GLU A 104 -15.17 1.56 -4.41
CA GLU A 104 -15.21 1.36 -5.85
C GLU A 104 -13.96 1.96 -6.50
N ALA A 105 -13.28 1.16 -7.31
CA ALA A 105 -12.07 1.57 -8.01
C ALA A 105 -12.40 2.39 -9.26
N ASN A 106 -11.57 3.39 -9.55
CA ASN A 106 -11.64 4.14 -10.80
C ASN A 106 -10.62 3.58 -11.82
N ASN A 107 -10.49 4.26 -12.96
CA ASN A 107 -9.62 3.82 -14.04
C ASN A 107 -8.12 4.01 -13.77
N ASN A 108 -7.75 4.70 -12.70
CA ASN A 108 -6.34 4.87 -12.33
C ASN A 108 -5.76 3.64 -11.63
N VAL A 109 -6.63 2.72 -11.18
CA VAL A 109 -6.16 1.44 -10.63
C VAL A 109 -5.64 0.58 -11.77
N PRO A 110 -4.40 0.04 -11.69
CA PRO A 110 -3.84 -0.78 -12.76
C PRO A 110 -4.73 -1.98 -13.12
N LYS A 111 -4.82 -2.28 -14.41
CA LYS A 111 -5.68 -3.34 -14.93
C LYS A 111 -5.39 -4.71 -14.32
N ILE A 112 -4.13 -5.00 -14.05
CA ILE A 112 -3.74 -6.28 -13.43
C ILE A 112 -4.42 -6.51 -12.08
N LEU A 113 -4.73 -5.44 -11.37
CA LEU A 113 -5.39 -5.49 -10.05
C LEU A 113 -6.91 -5.42 -10.14
N LYS A 114 -7.45 -5.10 -11.32
CA LYS A 114 -8.90 -4.93 -11.54
C LYS A 114 -9.57 -6.13 -12.18
N GLN A 115 -8.82 -7.16 -12.60
CA GLN A 115 -9.34 -8.20 -13.50
C GLN A 115 -10.67 -8.81 -13.08
N ASN A 116 -10.89 -9.04 -11.79
CA ASN A 116 -12.13 -9.63 -11.29
C ASN A 116 -12.78 -8.76 -10.22
N ARG A 117 -12.35 -7.51 -10.07
CA ARG A 117 -12.82 -6.64 -9.00
C ARG A 117 -13.05 -5.24 -9.48
N LYS A 118 -14.21 -4.73 -9.13
CA LYS A 118 -14.55 -3.32 -9.30
C LYS A 118 -14.21 -2.50 -8.04
N THR A 119 -13.64 -3.14 -7.03
CA THR A 119 -13.34 -2.52 -5.75
C THR A 119 -11.84 -2.57 -5.44
N VAL A 120 -11.42 -1.69 -4.57
CA VAL A 120 -10.06 -1.63 -4.06
C VAL A 120 -10.11 -1.44 -2.54
N GLY A 121 -9.26 -2.20 -1.82
CA GLY A 121 -9.06 -1.99 -0.39
C GLY A 121 -8.03 -0.90 -0.18
N ILE A 122 -8.35 0.10 0.64
CA ILE A 122 -7.46 1.23 0.90
C ILE A 122 -7.14 1.30 2.37
N ARG A 123 -5.86 1.50 2.68
CA ARG A 123 -5.36 1.73 4.02
C ARG A 123 -4.57 3.02 4.08
N VAL A 124 -4.70 3.73 5.21
CA VAL A 124 -3.81 4.85 5.56
C VAL A 124 -3.29 4.54 6.97
N PRO A 125 -2.20 3.78 7.09
CA PRO A 125 -1.69 3.35 8.39
C PRO A 125 -1.20 4.52 9.24
N ASN A 126 -1.36 4.41 10.54
CA ASN A 126 -0.76 5.35 11.49
C ASN A 126 0.66 4.89 11.83
N ASN A 127 1.56 5.08 10.87
CA ASN A 127 2.98 4.71 11.00
C ASN A 127 3.80 5.65 10.12
N LYS A 128 4.72 6.38 10.75
CA LYS A 128 5.49 7.40 10.05
C LYS A 128 6.43 6.85 8.99
N ILE A 129 6.99 5.65 9.21
CA ILE A 129 7.94 5.06 8.26
C ILE A 129 7.25 4.78 6.93
N ILE A 130 6.15 4.02 6.96
CA ILE A 130 5.47 3.66 5.72
C ILE A 130 4.80 4.87 5.06
N THR A 131 4.26 5.79 5.87
CA THR A 131 3.66 7.03 5.35
C THR A 131 4.69 7.86 4.57
N GLU A 132 5.90 8.02 5.12
CA GLU A 132 6.96 8.76 4.44
C GLU A 132 7.44 8.05 3.17
N ILE A 133 7.51 6.72 3.20
CA ILE A 133 7.87 5.95 2.00
C ILE A 133 6.85 6.18 0.89
N VAL A 134 5.56 6.08 1.19
CA VAL A 134 4.49 6.29 0.20
C VAL A 134 4.50 7.73 -0.31
N ARG A 135 4.66 8.70 0.59
CA ARG A 135 4.73 10.11 0.22
C ARG A 135 5.88 10.38 -0.76
N MET A 136 7.06 9.88 -0.44
CA MET A 136 8.26 10.11 -1.26
C MET A 136 8.20 9.33 -2.57
N LEU A 137 7.61 8.15 -2.58
CA LEU A 137 7.41 7.36 -3.79
C LEU A 137 6.43 8.04 -4.75
N GLY A 138 5.38 8.67 -4.22
CA GLY A 138 4.36 9.34 -5.03
C GLY A 138 3.27 8.43 -5.58
N ASN A 139 3.36 7.13 -5.35
CA ASN A 139 2.38 6.13 -5.76
C ASN A 139 1.94 5.32 -4.54
N PRO A 140 0.72 4.78 -4.53
CA PRO A 140 0.35 3.81 -3.50
C PRO A 140 1.25 2.59 -3.52
N ILE A 141 1.37 1.94 -2.37
CA ILE A 141 2.04 0.67 -2.23
C ILE A 141 0.97 -0.42 -2.19
N LEU A 142 1.08 -1.40 -3.08
CA LEU A 142 0.31 -2.62 -2.96
C LEU A 142 0.82 -3.36 -1.72
N THR A 143 -0.09 -3.78 -0.87
CA THR A 143 0.26 -4.37 0.43
C THR A 143 -0.49 -5.66 0.69
N THR A 144 0.20 -6.57 1.36
CA THR A 144 -0.40 -7.76 1.96
C THR A 144 0.26 -7.99 3.31
N SER A 145 -0.46 -8.66 4.22
CA SER A 145 0.13 -8.99 5.52
C SER A 145 1.24 -10.02 5.36
N LEU A 146 2.19 -10.02 6.30
CA LEU A 146 3.28 -10.99 6.30
C LEU A 146 2.90 -12.32 6.95
N ARG A 147 1.64 -12.50 7.35
CA ARG A 147 1.16 -13.75 7.96
C ARG A 147 1.26 -14.89 6.98
N ILE A 148 1.76 -16.01 7.47
CA ILE A 148 1.93 -17.23 6.67
C ILE A 148 0.64 -18.05 6.65
N ASP A 149 -0.18 -17.91 7.66
CA ASP A 149 -1.38 -18.74 7.88
C ASP A 149 -2.64 -18.21 7.20
N ASP A 150 -2.51 -17.16 6.46
CA ASP A 150 -3.66 -16.52 5.79
C ASP A 150 -3.95 -17.19 4.45
#